data_ecfb1994f3cfb30ca50995469304fa3d
#
_entry.id   ecfb1994f3cfb30ca50995469304fa3d
#
_cell.length_a   1.000
_cell.length_b   1.000
_cell.length_c   1.000
_cell.angle_alpha   90.00
_cell.angle_beta   90.00
_cell.angle_gamma   90.00
#
_symmetry.space_group_name_H-M   'P 1'
#
loop_
_entity.id
_entity.type
_entity.pdbx_description
1 polymer ?
#
loop_
_entity_poly.entity_id
_entity_poly.type
_entity_poly.pdbx_seq_one_letter_code
_entity_poly.pdbx_strand_id
1 'polypeptide(L)'
;MMRILVVEDIAETRRWLCAIVEEVFGGAQILQAETLRQARVLLEQPQDLALIDLGLPDGSGLDLLRQIRDSRAATICVVTTVLGDDASVVGALSAGAQGYLLKENPASLLAHQLRQIHLGLPALSPSIARRIMEHFSLTGPSAPPTHGLTDRETEVLALISRGLRNSEVARELGLAETTVASYIKSIYGKLGISSRAEASWHATRLGLNRDGMGPRRG
;
A
#
# COMPACT_ATOMS: atom_id res chain seq x y z
N MET A 1 -16.29 17.50 -21.73
CA MET A 1 -17.03 16.23 -21.63
C MET A 1 -16.17 15.28 -20.82
N MET A 2 -16.70 14.76 -19.72
CA MET A 2 -15.95 13.87 -18.81
C MET A 2 -15.69 12.54 -19.52
N ARG A 3 -14.47 12.01 -19.38
CA ARG A 3 -14.04 10.73 -19.97
C ARG A 3 -13.79 9.74 -18.86
N ILE A 4 -14.50 8.63 -18.88
CA ILE A 4 -14.47 7.62 -17.83
C ILE A 4 -14.09 6.27 -18.44
N LEU A 5 -13.04 5.67 -17.90
CA LEU A 5 -12.60 4.33 -18.28
C LEU A 5 -13.14 3.30 -17.26
N VAL A 6 -13.81 2.26 -17.75
CA VAL A 6 -14.25 1.12 -16.94
C VAL A 6 -13.46 -0.12 -17.38
N VAL A 7 -12.69 -0.68 -16.48
CA VAL A 7 -11.85 -1.87 -16.71
C VAL A 7 -12.40 -3.03 -15.89
N GLU A 8 -13.01 -3.99 -16.55
CA GLU A 8 -13.72 -5.12 -15.96
C GLU A 8 -13.84 -6.24 -16.98
N ASP A 9 -13.44 -7.45 -16.66
CA ASP A 9 -13.45 -8.58 -17.60
C ASP A 9 -14.85 -9.21 -17.74
N ILE A 10 -15.64 -9.24 -16.68
CA ILE A 10 -16.97 -9.83 -16.69
C ILE A 10 -17.96 -8.88 -17.36
N ALA A 11 -18.44 -9.25 -18.54
CA ALA A 11 -19.30 -8.40 -19.37
C ALA A 11 -20.58 -7.91 -18.67
N GLU A 12 -21.17 -8.72 -17.79
CA GLU A 12 -22.37 -8.35 -17.05
C GLU A 12 -22.05 -7.29 -15.99
N THR A 13 -20.98 -7.49 -15.21
CA THR A 13 -20.50 -6.54 -14.22
C THR A 13 -20.07 -5.23 -14.85
N ARG A 14 -19.38 -5.30 -15.99
CA ARG A 14 -18.97 -4.12 -16.75
C ARG A 14 -20.16 -3.29 -17.21
N ARG A 15 -21.20 -3.92 -17.77
CA ARG A 15 -22.45 -3.23 -18.14
C ARG A 15 -23.15 -2.60 -16.93
N TRP A 16 -23.18 -3.30 -15.80
CA TRP A 16 -23.76 -2.79 -14.57
C TRP A 16 -22.99 -1.57 -14.04
N LEU A 17 -21.66 -1.61 -14.02
CA LEU A 17 -20.82 -0.46 -13.65
C LEU A 17 -21.03 0.73 -14.60
N CYS A 18 -21.10 0.49 -15.92
CA CYS A 18 -21.37 1.54 -16.89
C CYS A 18 -22.74 2.20 -16.68
N ALA A 19 -23.77 1.42 -16.31
CA ALA A 19 -25.09 1.97 -16.00
C ALA A 19 -25.06 2.89 -14.78
N ILE A 20 -24.31 2.51 -13.72
CA ILE A 20 -24.10 3.36 -12.54
C ILE A 20 -23.35 4.64 -12.89
N VAL A 21 -22.30 4.53 -13.72
CA VAL A 21 -21.54 5.69 -14.19
C VAL A 21 -22.41 6.65 -15.00
N GLU A 22 -23.25 6.14 -15.88
CA GLU A 22 -24.19 6.96 -16.68
C GLU A 22 -25.24 7.64 -15.80
N GLU A 23 -25.75 6.94 -14.77
CA GLU A 23 -26.66 7.55 -13.78
C GLU A 23 -26.02 8.71 -13.03
N VAL A 24 -24.74 8.58 -12.68
CA VAL A 24 -24.02 9.56 -11.85
C VAL A 24 -23.51 10.74 -12.69
N PHE A 25 -22.96 10.47 -13.87
CA PHE A 25 -22.23 11.42 -14.70
C PHE A 25 -22.86 11.61 -16.08
N GLY A 26 -24.18 11.62 -16.17
CA GLY A 26 -24.94 11.67 -17.44
C GLY A 26 -24.29 12.49 -18.54
N GLY A 27 -24.12 11.88 -19.72
CA GLY A 27 -23.41 12.48 -20.86
C GLY A 27 -21.87 12.37 -20.81
N ALA A 28 -21.30 11.57 -19.89
CA ALA A 28 -19.87 11.23 -19.91
C ALA A 28 -19.55 10.28 -21.09
N GLN A 29 -18.35 10.38 -21.64
CA GLN A 29 -17.84 9.40 -22.59
C GLN A 29 -17.30 8.20 -21.80
N ILE A 30 -18.01 7.07 -21.82
CA ILE A 30 -17.61 5.84 -21.14
C ILE A 30 -16.83 4.96 -22.11
N LEU A 31 -15.57 4.70 -21.76
CA LEU A 31 -14.69 3.77 -22.46
C LEU A 31 -14.62 2.46 -21.65
N GLN A 32 -14.60 1.32 -22.34
CA GLN A 32 -14.64 0.00 -21.72
C GLN A 32 -13.43 -0.82 -22.11
N ALA A 33 -12.84 -1.54 -21.16
CA ALA A 33 -11.77 -2.49 -21.38
C ALA A 33 -12.05 -3.78 -20.60
N GLU A 34 -11.72 -4.91 -21.22
CA GLU A 34 -11.86 -6.25 -20.62
C GLU A 34 -10.53 -6.78 -20.10
N THR A 35 -9.42 -6.12 -20.47
CA THR A 35 -8.07 -6.54 -20.18
C THR A 35 -7.17 -5.33 -19.89
N LEU A 36 -6.06 -5.54 -19.18
CA LEU A 36 -5.03 -4.51 -18.99
C LEU A 36 -4.49 -3.99 -20.33
N ARG A 37 -4.31 -4.88 -21.30
CA ARG A 37 -3.82 -4.51 -22.63
C ARG A 37 -4.77 -3.51 -23.32
N GLN A 38 -6.07 -3.77 -23.31
CA GLN A 38 -7.06 -2.84 -23.86
C GLN A 38 -7.09 -1.52 -23.09
N ALA A 39 -7.06 -1.58 -21.74
CA ALA A 39 -7.04 -0.40 -20.90
C ALA A 39 -5.82 0.50 -21.19
N ARG A 40 -4.64 -0.08 -21.41
CA ARG A 40 -3.42 0.67 -21.75
C ARG A 40 -3.56 1.44 -23.05
N VAL A 41 -4.17 0.86 -24.06
CA VAL A 41 -4.45 1.56 -25.34
C VAL A 41 -5.39 2.74 -25.13
N LEU A 42 -6.45 2.56 -24.34
CA LEU A 42 -7.41 3.62 -24.04
C LEU A 42 -6.82 4.74 -23.17
N LEU A 43 -5.77 4.44 -22.37
CA LEU A 43 -5.04 5.41 -21.56
C LEU A 43 -4.03 6.26 -22.36
N GLU A 44 -3.82 6.00 -23.65
CA GLU A 44 -3.07 6.90 -24.52
C GLU A 44 -3.72 8.29 -24.58
N GLN A 45 -5.03 8.34 -24.33
CA GLN A 45 -5.76 9.59 -24.17
C GLN A 45 -6.08 9.84 -22.69
N PRO A 46 -6.06 11.10 -22.23
CA PRO A 46 -6.38 11.44 -20.83
C PRO A 46 -7.79 10.97 -20.45
N GLN A 47 -7.91 10.41 -19.25
CA GLN A 47 -9.17 10.04 -18.62
C GLN A 47 -9.34 10.87 -17.34
N ASP A 48 -10.59 11.29 -17.05
CA ASP A 48 -10.90 12.01 -15.80
C ASP A 48 -11.08 11.06 -14.64
N LEU A 49 -11.68 9.88 -14.89
CA LEU A 49 -11.94 8.83 -13.91
C LEU A 49 -11.64 7.46 -14.51
N ALA A 50 -11.07 6.57 -13.73
CA ALA A 50 -10.90 5.16 -14.10
C ALA A 50 -11.45 4.27 -12.97
N LEU A 51 -12.42 3.42 -13.33
CA LEU A 51 -12.90 2.32 -12.48
C LEU A 51 -12.14 1.06 -12.88
N ILE A 52 -11.45 0.43 -11.93
CA ILE A 52 -10.48 -0.63 -12.25
C ILE A 52 -10.74 -1.84 -11.37
N ASP A 53 -11.04 -2.99 -11.98
CA ASP A 53 -11.01 -4.26 -11.26
C ASP A 53 -9.58 -4.71 -11.01
N LEU A 54 -9.38 -5.40 -9.88
CA LEU A 54 -8.06 -5.94 -9.50
C LEU A 54 -7.77 -7.28 -10.16
N GLY A 55 -8.81 -8.09 -10.43
CA GLY A 55 -8.69 -9.46 -10.93
C GLY A 55 -8.92 -9.56 -12.43
N LEU A 56 -7.98 -9.08 -13.25
CA LEU A 56 -8.09 -9.14 -14.72
C LEU A 56 -7.38 -10.36 -15.30
N PRO A 57 -7.83 -10.91 -16.46
CA PRO A 57 -7.31 -12.15 -17.02
C PRO A 57 -5.85 -12.09 -17.47
N ASP A 58 -5.35 -10.90 -17.75
CA ASP A 58 -3.99 -10.65 -18.25
C ASP A 58 -3.07 -9.95 -17.21
N GLY A 59 -3.50 -9.88 -15.94
CA GLY A 59 -2.67 -9.37 -14.85
C GLY A 59 -3.45 -8.65 -13.75
N SER A 60 -2.74 -7.97 -12.87
CA SER A 60 -3.32 -7.25 -11.74
C SER A 60 -3.71 -5.82 -12.09
N GLY A 61 -4.92 -5.39 -11.73
CA GLY A 61 -5.34 -4.00 -11.81
C GLY A 61 -4.46 -3.03 -11.00
N LEU A 62 -3.73 -3.53 -10.00
CA LEU A 62 -2.74 -2.73 -9.27
C LEU A 62 -1.62 -2.19 -10.16
N ASP A 63 -1.23 -2.95 -11.20
CA ASP A 63 -0.19 -2.51 -12.12
C ASP A 63 -0.68 -1.37 -13.01
N LEU A 64 -1.96 -1.42 -13.40
CA LEU A 64 -2.60 -0.32 -14.13
C LEU A 64 -2.71 0.95 -13.27
N LEU A 65 -3.07 0.81 -11.99
CA LEU A 65 -3.10 1.91 -11.03
C LEU A 65 -1.74 2.61 -10.92
N ARG A 66 -0.66 1.84 -10.73
CA ARG A 66 0.70 2.37 -10.66
C ARG A 66 1.08 3.11 -11.95
N GLN A 67 0.77 2.51 -13.10
CA GLN A 67 1.04 3.12 -14.40
C GLN A 67 0.30 4.44 -14.58
N ILE A 68 -0.97 4.52 -14.20
CA ILE A 68 -1.77 5.75 -14.28
C ILE A 68 -1.19 6.81 -13.34
N ARG A 69 -0.92 6.46 -12.08
CA ARG A 69 -0.32 7.36 -11.11
C ARG A 69 0.98 7.97 -11.63
N ASP A 70 1.85 7.13 -12.21
CA ASP A 70 3.18 7.55 -12.65
C ASP A 70 3.15 8.38 -13.95
N SER A 71 2.12 8.20 -14.80
CA SER A 71 2.01 8.87 -16.11
C SER A 71 0.85 9.87 -16.19
N ARG A 72 -0.17 9.76 -15.38
CA ARG A 72 -1.45 10.51 -15.49
C ARG A 72 -1.97 10.91 -14.12
N ALA A 73 -1.21 11.71 -13.39
CA ALA A 73 -1.54 12.12 -12.02
C ALA A 73 -2.93 12.79 -11.86
N ALA A 74 -3.50 13.35 -12.92
CA ALA A 74 -4.82 13.98 -12.90
C ALA A 74 -6.00 12.99 -12.99
N THR A 75 -5.76 11.71 -13.38
CA THR A 75 -6.83 10.71 -13.47
C THR A 75 -7.20 10.21 -12.09
N ILE A 76 -8.45 10.35 -11.69
CA ILE A 76 -8.99 9.77 -10.46
C ILE A 76 -9.13 8.26 -10.64
N CYS A 77 -8.47 7.48 -9.81
CA CYS A 77 -8.51 6.02 -9.88
C CYS A 77 -9.34 5.44 -8.74
N VAL A 78 -10.32 4.62 -9.08
CA VAL A 78 -11.21 3.94 -8.16
C VAL A 78 -11.14 2.44 -8.41
N VAL A 79 -10.83 1.68 -7.38
CA VAL A 79 -10.90 0.22 -7.45
C VAL A 79 -12.34 -0.24 -7.31
N THR A 80 -12.76 -1.18 -8.17
CA THR A 80 -14.04 -1.88 -8.08
C THR A 80 -13.77 -3.38 -8.02
N THR A 81 -14.09 -4.06 -6.92
CA THR A 81 -13.73 -5.47 -6.74
C THR A 81 -14.72 -6.20 -5.83
N VAL A 82 -14.75 -7.53 -5.93
CA VAL A 82 -15.39 -8.40 -4.95
C VAL A 82 -14.49 -8.68 -3.74
N LEU A 83 -13.16 -8.46 -3.89
CA LEU A 83 -12.18 -8.70 -2.85
C LEU A 83 -12.14 -7.52 -1.87
N GLY A 84 -12.37 -7.80 -0.62
CA GLY A 84 -12.32 -6.80 0.45
C GLY A 84 -11.32 -7.15 1.55
N ASP A 85 -10.32 -8.02 1.28
CA ASP A 85 -9.29 -8.34 2.26
C ASP A 85 -8.32 -7.15 2.47
N ASP A 86 -7.69 -7.12 3.65
CA ASP A 86 -6.88 -5.98 4.08
C ASP A 86 -5.67 -5.74 3.18
N ALA A 87 -5.06 -6.82 2.65
CA ALA A 87 -3.90 -6.70 1.77
C ALA A 87 -4.27 -6.05 0.44
N SER A 88 -5.41 -6.42 -0.14
CA SER A 88 -5.94 -5.85 -1.38
C SER A 88 -6.29 -4.36 -1.22
N VAL A 89 -6.94 -4.00 -0.11
CA VAL A 89 -7.30 -2.60 0.20
C VAL A 89 -6.05 -1.74 0.33
N VAL A 90 -5.11 -2.16 1.19
CA VAL A 90 -3.86 -1.42 1.43
C VAL A 90 -3.00 -1.36 0.18
N GLY A 91 -2.92 -2.46 -0.58
CA GLY A 91 -2.22 -2.52 -1.85
C GLY A 91 -2.75 -1.53 -2.88
N ALA A 92 -4.09 -1.42 -3.01
CA ALA A 92 -4.74 -0.48 -3.92
C ALA A 92 -4.48 0.99 -3.54
N LEU A 93 -4.65 1.34 -2.26
CA LEU A 93 -4.38 2.69 -1.77
C LEU A 93 -2.90 3.08 -1.93
N SER A 94 -1.99 2.16 -1.62
CA SER A 94 -0.55 2.36 -1.82
C SER A 94 -0.17 2.49 -3.30
N ALA A 95 -0.92 1.84 -4.20
CA ALA A 95 -0.75 1.97 -5.64
C ALA A 95 -1.31 3.30 -6.20
N GLY A 96 -2.07 4.06 -5.39
CA GLY A 96 -2.59 5.38 -5.75
C GLY A 96 -4.11 5.42 -6.01
N ALA A 97 -4.86 4.41 -5.58
CA ALA A 97 -6.33 4.46 -5.64
C ALA A 97 -6.86 5.56 -4.71
N GLN A 98 -7.80 6.36 -5.20
CA GLN A 98 -8.48 7.42 -4.46
C GLN A 98 -9.88 7.00 -3.98
N GLY A 99 -10.32 5.81 -4.38
CA GLY A 99 -11.55 5.18 -3.91
C GLY A 99 -11.49 3.66 -4.01
N TYR A 100 -12.33 3.00 -3.20
CA TYR A 100 -12.42 1.55 -3.16
C TYR A 100 -13.88 1.13 -2.98
N LEU A 101 -14.45 0.51 -4.00
CA LEU A 101 -15.85 0.12 -4.09
C LEU A 101 -15.97 -1.40 -4.12
N LEU A 102 -16.80 -1.94 -3.25
CA LEU A 102 -17.12 -3.37 -3.24
C LEU A 102 -18.31 -3.63 -4.18
N LYS A 103 -18.14 -4.53 -5.14
CA LYS A 103 -19.18 -4.92 -6.11
C LYS A 103 -20.40 -5.61 -5.46
N GLU A 104 -20.24 -6.10 -4.22
CA GLU A 104 -21.33 -6.67 -3.41
C GLU A 104 -22.32 -5.61 -2.89
N ASN A 105 -21.92 -4.33 -2.87
CA ASN A 105 -22.74 -3.25 -2.41
C ASN A 105 -23.87 -2.94 -3.41
N PRO A 106 -25.04 -2.48 -2.93
CA PRO A 106 -26.11 -2.01 -3.81
C PRO A 106 -25.67 -0.90 -4.75
N ALA A 107 -26.20 -0.89 -6.00
CA ALA A 107 -25.89 0.12 -6.99
C ALA A 107 -26.07 1.56 -6.50
N SER A 108 -27.12 1.80 -5.68
CA SER A 108 -27.37 3.12 -5.08
C SER A 108 -26.25 3.61 -4.18
N LEU A 109 -25.59 2.69 -3.44
CA LEU A 109 -24.46 3.02 -2.58
C LEU A 109 -23.22 3.33 -3.43
N LEU A 110 -22.95 2.55 -4.50
CA LEU A 110 -21.86 2.82 -5.42
C LEU A 110 -22.05 4.17 -6.12
N ALA A 111 -23.27 4.45 -6.58
CA ALA A 111 -23.62 5.73 -7.19
C ALA A 111 -23.38 6.91 -6.22
N HIS A 112 -23.78 6.75 -4.96
CA HIS A 112 -23.52 7.76 -3.93
C HIS A 112 -22.01 7.99 -3.71
N GLN A 113 -21.24 6.92 -3.59
CA GLN A 113 -19.79 6.99 -3.40
C GLN A 113 -19.08 7.63 -4.62
N LEU A 114 -19.50 7.30 -5.85
CA LEU A 114 -18.96 7.94 -7.07
C LEU A 114 -19.24 9.44 -7.13
N ARG A 115 -20.42 9.90 -6.70
CA ARG A 115 -20.71 11.34 -6.58
C ARG A 115 -19.78 12.03 -5.60
N GLN A 116 -19.45 11.39 -4.47
CA GLN A 116 -18.50 11.95 -3.49
C GLN A 116 -17.11 12.13 -4.07
N ILE A 117 -16.61 11.17 -4.86
CA ILE A 117 -15.30 11.26 -5.52
C ILE A 117 -15.22 12.49 -6.41
N HIS A 118 -16.25 12.78 -7.18
CA HIS A 118 -16.29 13.96 -8.04
C HIS A 118 -16.20 15.28 -7.23
N LEU A 119 -16.64 15.27 -5.99
CA LEU A 119 -16.52 16.39 -5.04
C LEU A 119 -15.16 16.43 -4.31
N GLY A 120 -14.22 15.55 -4.68
CA GLY A 120 -12.91 15.44 -4.03
C GLY A 120 -12.93 14.72 -2.68
N LEU A 121 -14.03 14.07 -2.33
CA LEU A 121 -14.15 13.28 -1.10
C LEU A 121 -13.75 11.81 -1.35
N PRO A 122 -13.02 11.17 -0.44
CA PRO A 122 -12.66 9.76 -0.59
C PRO A 122 -13.91 8.87 -0.64
N ALA A 123 -14.03 8.04 -1.68
CA ALA A 123 -15.10 7.05 -1.76
C ALA A 123 -14.66 5.74 -1.12
N LEU A 124 -14.85 5.67 0.17
CA LEU A 124 -14.58 4.49 0.98
C LEU A 124 -15.86 4.07 1.69
N SER A 125 -16.19 2.77 1.65
CA SER A 125 -17.27 2.27 2.49
C SER A 125 -16.85 2.30 3.97
N PRO A 126 -17.79 2.40 4.93
CA PRO A 126 -17.46 2.34 6.36
C PRO A 126 -16.66 1.08 6.75
N SER A 127 -16.95 -0.06 6.10
CA SER A 127 -16.20 -1.32 6.30
C SER A 127 -14.76 -1.21 5.83
N ILE A 128 -14.51 -0.62 4.67
CA ILE A 128 -13.16 -0.38 4.15
C ILE A 128 -12.41 0.64 5.00
N ALA A 129 -13.05 1.74 5.41
CA ALA A 129 -12.45 2.72 6.32
C ALA A 129 -12.04 2.08 7.65
N ARG A 130 -12.87 1.20 8.23
CA ARG A 130 -12.54 0.46 9.44
C ARG A 130 -11.31 -0.44 9.24
N ARG A 131 -11.25 -1.21 8.14
CA ARG A 131 -10.10 -2.07 7.81
C ARG A 131 -8.80 -1.28 7.66
N ILE A 132 -8.88 -0.12 7.03
CA ILE A 132 -7.74 0.79 6.92
C ILE A 132 -7.28 1.21 8.32
N MET A 133 -8.21 1.63 9.20
CA MET A 133 -7.88 2.01 10.59
C MET A 133 -7.30 0.84 11.38
N GLU A 134 -7.85 -0.36 11.26
CA GLU A 134 -7.35 -1.57 11.90
C GLU A 134 -5.95 -1.92 11.39
N HIS A 135 -5.73 -1.88 10.08
CA HIS A 135 -4.41 -2.08 9.50
C HIS A 135 -3.38 -1.08 10.06
N PHE A 136 -3.71 0.21 10.07
CA PHE A 136 -2.81 1.23 10.62
C PHE A 136 -2.69 1.18 12.14
N SER A 137 -3.67 0.67 12.88
CA SER A 137 -3.53 0.44 14.32
C SER A 137 -2.56 -0.72 14.63
N LEU A 138 -2.48 -1.70 13.71
CA LEU A 138 -1.55 -2.82 13.81
C LEU A 138 -0.17 -2.51 13.20
N THR A 139 -0.11 -1.63 12.18
CA THR A 139 1.11 -1.31 11.42
C THR A 139 1.52 0.17 11.49
N GLY A 140 0.69 1.02 12.06
CA GLY A 140 0.90 2.47 12.15
C GLY A 140 1.95 2.87 13.20
N PRO A 141 2.36 4.16 13.25
CA PRO A 141 3.47 4.65 14.07
C PRO A 141 3.18 4.70 15.58
N SER A 142 2.27 3.91 16.09
CA SER A 142 1.91 3.84 17.51
C SER A 142 2.64 2.70 18.18
N ALA A 143 3.76 2.97 18.66
CA ALA A 143 4.85 2.24 19.25
C ALA A 143 5.93 1.92 18.20
N PRO A 144 7.22 2.03 18.57
CA PRO A 144 8.25 1.52 17.69
C PRO A 144 7.88 0.07 17.38
N PRO A 145 7.89 -0.35 16.09
CA PRO A 145 7.54 -1.70 15.75
C PRO A 145 8.44 -2.60 16.56
N THR A 146 7.85 -3.31 17.52
CA THR A 146 8.50 -4.44 18.14
C THR A 146 8.56 -5.49 17.04
N HIS A 147 9.61 -5.45 16.21
CA HIS A 147 9.89 -6.45 15.18
C HIS A 147 10.16 -7.84 15.79
N GLY A 148 9.53 -8.14 16.93
CA GLY A 148 9.84 -9.31 17.72
C GLY A 148 11.29 -9.33 18.23
N LEU A 149 12.03 -8.22 18.06
CA LEU A 149 13.36 -8.07 18.62
C LEU A 149 13.26 -7.77 20.12
N THR A 150 14.05 -8.47 20.90
CA THR A 150 14.25 -8.14 22.31
C THR A 150 15.07 -6.86 22.43
N ASP A 151 15.07 -6.21 23.61
CA ASP A 151 15.89 -5.02 23.87
C ASP A 151 17.36 -5.27 23.49
N ARG A 152 17.87 -6.47 23.81
CA ARG A 152 19.25 -6.85 23.52
C ARG A 152 19.51 -7.04 22.02
N GLU A 153 18.56 -7.57 21.28
CA GLU A 153 18.64 -7.66 19.81
C GLU A 153 18.58 -6.28 19.16
N THR A 154 17.80 -5.36 19.73
CA THR A 154 17.71 -3.97 19.27
C THR A 154 19.03 -3.23 19.49
N GLU A 155 19.68 -3.39 20.63
CA GLU A 155 21.02 -2.85 20.92
C GLU A 155 22.06 -3.38 19.91
N VAL A 156 22.07 -4.70 19.68
CA VAL A 156 22.96 -5.33 18.69
C VAL A 156 22.69 -4.78 17.29
N LEU A 157 21.42 -4.67 16.88
CA LEU A 157 21.03 -4.12 15.56
C LEU A 157 21.53 -2.67 15.41
N ALA A 158 21.37 -1.83 16.43
CA ALA A 158 21.84 -0.45 16.42
C ALA A 158 23.35 -0.36 16.20
N LEU A 159 24.13 -1.21 16.86
CA LEU A 159 25.59 -1.19 16.74
C LEU A 159 26.08 -1.73 15.38
N ILE A 160 25.50 -2.83 14.88
CA ILE A 160 25.88 -3.36 13.57
C ILE A 160 25.46 -2.43 12.41
N SER A 161 24.38 -1.67 12.57
CA SER A 161 23.94 -0.68 11.57
C SER A 161 24.88 0.51 11.45
N ARG A 162 25.61 0.83 12.53
CA ARG A 162 26.67 1.84 12.57
C ARG A 162 28.01 1.33 12.00
N GLY A 163 28.04 0.09 11.50
CA GLY A 163 29.22 -0.50 10.85
C GLY A 163 30.17 -1.24 11.80
N LEU A 164 29.87 -1.36 13.10
CA LEU A 164 30.73 -2.05 14.06
C LEU A 164 30.89 -3.54 13.70
N ARG A 165 32.09 -4.07 13.81
CA ARG A 165 32.37 -5.51 13.66
C ARG A 165 31.87 -6.29 14.88
N ASN A 166 31.69 -7.59 14.76
CA ASN A 166 31.19 -8.43 15.86
C ASN A 166 32.02 -8.33 17.11
N SER A 167 33.35 -8.25 16.97
CA SER A 167 34.30 -8.07 18.09
C SER A 167 34.13 -6.70 18.79
N GLU A 168 33.77 -5.65 18.04
CA GLU A 168 33.56 -4.32 18.61
C GLU A 168 32.19 -4.27 19.34
N VAL A 169 31.16 -4.88 18.74
CA VAL A 169 29.85 -5.04 19.40
C VAL A 169 29.97 -5.87 20.69
N ALA A 170 30.74 -6.95 20.64
CA ALA A 170 30.99 -7.81 21.80
C ALA A 170 31.64 -7.02 22.95
N ARG A 171 32.65 -6.21 22.64
CA ARG A 171 33.33 -5.35 23.63
C ARG A 171 32.41 -4.26 24.18
N GLU A 172 31.63 -3.60 23.31
CA GLU A 172 30.68 -2.53 23.69
C GLU A 172 29.60 -3.05 24.66
N LEU A 173 29.08 -4.26 24.38
CA LEU A 173 28.00 -4.85 25.14
C LEU A 173 28.42 -5.80 26.25
N GLY A 174 29.73 -6.03 26.46
CA GLY A 174 30.25 -6.96 27.44
C GLY A 174 29.89 -8.43 27.16
N LEU A 175 29.86 -8.82 25.89
CA LEU A 175 29.47 -10.16 25.45
C LEU A 175 30.63 -10.91 24.78
N ALA A 176 30.47 -12.23 24.59
CA ALA A 176 31.35 -13.01 23.71
C ALA A 176 30.96 -12.78 22.24
N GLU A 177 31.94 -12.82 21.30
CA GLU A 177 31.66 -12.66 19.86
C GLU A 177 30.70 -13.73 19.31
N THR A 178 30.75 -14.94 19.84
CA THR A 178 29.83 -16.04 19.52
C THR A 178 28.38 -15.70 19.91
N THR A 179 28.19 -15.00 21.01
CA THR A 179 26.89 -14.54 21.49
C THR A 179 26.33 -13.44 20.53
N VAL A 180 27.20 -12.49 20.15
CA VAL A 180 26.81 -11.47 19.14
C VAL A 180 26.42 -12.10 17.82
N ALA A 181 27.17 -13.09 17.32
CA ALA A 181 26.85 -13.81 16.11
C ALA A 181 25.48 -14.51 16.20
N SER A 182 25.17 -15.09 17.37
CA SER A 182 23.85 -15.69 17.62
C SER A 182 22.73 -14.67 17.61
N TYR A 183 22.92 -13.49 18.21
CA TYR A 183 21.96 -12.38 18.12
C TYR A 183 21.75 -11.92 16.67
N ILE A 184 22.82 -11.74 15.89
CA ILE A 184 22.74 -11.35 14.49
C ILE A 184 21.92 -12.37 13.67
N LYS A 185 22.16 -13.67 13.89
CA LYS A 185 21.38 -14.73 13.23
C LYS A 185 19.90 -14.66 13.61
N SER A 186 19.58 -14.44 14.88
CA SER A 186 18.21 -14.29 15.36
C SER A 186 17.54 -13.05 14.77
N ILE A 187 18.23 -11.89 14.76
CA ILE A 187 17.77 -10.64 14.17
C ILE A 187 17.46 -10.82 12.68
N TYR A 188 18.39 -11.46 11.95
CA TYR A 188 18.19 -11.69 10.51
C TYR A 188 16.98 -12.57 10.24
N GLY A 189 16.79 -13.63 11.04
CA GLY A 189 15.60 -14.49 10.93
C GLY A 189 14.30 -13.75 11.25
N LYS A 190 14.30 -12.92 12.29
CA LYS A 190 13.10 -12.15 12.71
C LYS A 190 12.74 -11.03 11.74
N LEU A 191 13.73 -10.40 11.12
CA LEU A 191 13.52 -9.30 10.15
C LEU A 191 13.41 -9.79 8.70
N GLY A 192 13.63 -11.08 8.42
CA GLY A 192 13.61 -11.62 7.07
C GLY A 192 14.71 -11.06 6.16
N ILE A 193 15.89 -10.75 6.72
CA ILE A 193 17.03 -10.13 6.01
C ILE A 193 18.21 -11.09 5.93
N SER A 194 19.12 -10.82 4.98
CA SER A 194 20.28 -11.68 4.70
C SER A 194 21.63 -10.95 4.73
N SER A 195 21.62 -9.62 4.85
CA SER A 195 22.82 -8.80 4.76
C SER A 195 22.87 -7.68 5.78
N ARG A 196 24.11 -7.20 6.09
CA ARG A 196 24.32 -6.03 6.94
C ARG A 196 23.77 -4.73 6.33
N ALA A 197 23.76 -4.62 5.01
CA ALA A 197 23.20 -3.47 4.33
C ALA A 197 21.67 -3.37 4.59
N GLU A 198 20.97 -4.51 4.52
CA GLU A 198 19.55 -4.60 4.87
C GLU A 198 19.33 -4.30 6.36
N ALA A 199 20.20 -4.79 7.25
CA ALA A 199 20.13 -4.48 8.68
C ALA A 199 20.27 -2.98 8.95
N SER A 200 21.19 -2.28 8.26
CA SER A 200 21.34 -0.82 8.36
C SER A 200 20.10 -0.08 7.88
N TRP A 201 19.49 -0.52 6.78
CA TRP A 201 18.24 0.05 6.29
C TRP A 201 17.09 -0.12 7.30
N HIS A 202 16.95 -1.32 7.88
CA HIS A 202 15.96 -1.57 8.92
C HIS A 202 16.19 -0.74 10.19
N ALA A 203 17.43 -0.63 10.66
CA ALA A 203 17.78 0.20 11.82
C ALA A 203 17.44 1.68 11.60
N THR A 204 17.64 2.20 10.38
CA THR A 204 17.25 3.57 10.02
C THR A 204 15.73 3.75 10.10
N ARG A 205 14.96 2.81 9.58
CA ARG A 205 13.49 2.83 9.68
C ARG A 205 12.98 2.75 11.12
N LEU A 206 13.71 2.06 11.99
CA LEU A 206 13.42 1.96 13.41
C LEU A 206 13.90 3.17 14.23
N GLY A 207 14.54 4.16 13.59
CA GLY A 207 15.06 5.34 14.25
C GLY A 207 16.28 5.08 15.16
N LEU A 208 16.94 3.92 14.99
CA LEU A 208 18.07 3.49 15.84
C LEU A 208 19.39 4.20 15.46
N ASN A 209 19.44 4.91 14.34
CA ASN A 209 20.61 5.65 13.84
C ASN A 209 20.64 7.13 14.31
N ARG A 210 19.80 7.53 15.27
CA ARG A 210 19.91 8.89 15.85
C ARG A 210 21.14 8.94 16.73
N ASP A 211 22.12 9.72 16.30
CA ASP A 211 23.34 10.05 17.05
C ASP A 211 23.03 10.55 18.46
N GLY A 212 23.88 10.06 19.36
CA GLY A 212 23.92 10.36 20.76
C GLY A 212 23.43 11.73 21.24
N MET A 213 22.40 11.67 22.05
CA MET A 213 22.25 12.60 23.15
C MET A 213 22.33 11.77 24.43
N GLY A 214 23.55 11.65 24.91
CA GLY A 214 23.83 11.05 26.21
C GLY A 214 23.07 11.79 27.31
N PRO A 215 22.75 11.10 28.44
CA PRO A 215 22.09 11.74 29.55
C PRO A 215 23.03 12.80 30.16
N ARG A 216 22.61 14.08 30.10
CA ARG A 216 23.22 15.10 30.98
C ARG A 216 22.91 14.72 32.41
N ARG A 217 23.94 14.23 33.12
CA ARG A 217 23.95 14.22 34.58
C ARG A 217 23.98 15.69 35.03
N GLY A 218 22.98 16.11 35.72
CA GLY A 218 22.92 17.24 36.60
C GLY A 218 22.37 16.73 37.93
#